data_4a3ac77d84c5961fddda21b2f3df5be7
#
_entry.id   4a3ac77d84c5961fddda21b2f3df5be7
#
_cell.length_a   1.000
_cell.length_b   1.000
_cell.length_c   1.000
_cell.angle_alpha   90.00
_cell.angle_beta   90.00
_cell.angle_gamma   90.00
#
_symmetry.space_group_name_H-M   'P 1'
#
loop_
_entity.id
_entity.type
_entity.pdbx_description
1 polymer ?
#
loop_
_entity_poly.entity_id
_entity_poly.type
_entity_poly.pdbx_seq_one_letter_code
_entity_poly.pdbx_strand_id
1 'polypeptide(L)'
;MSLKNIVSLPEYKSTLPSGLVVRYRPFVVKEEKILLMAKESKDMEQIYSCIKNVIKNCIIEPENLDIDKLPYFDVQQLFIHLRCKSMGESVQIRVKDPETKQSFETELDLEKIKITNITKKLQKIKLNENIAVEFRYPSFSDFLKISNKTDDVGLETLLSVAGICVNKVFTKEETINCTELPHEEILEFINTLPKKEFEKFCEFFKSMPKISYNSSFKNPVTGKAFPVEVTDFTDFFIL
;
A
#
# COMPACT_ATOMS: atom_id res chain seq x y z
N MET A 1 -13.38 -7.91 -40.62
CA MET A 1 -13.08 -7.10 -39.39
C MET A 1 -13.39 -7.97 -38.18
N SER A 2 -12.46 -8.11 -37.26
CA SER A 2 -12.74 -8.84 -36.01
C SER A 2 -13.41 -7.91 -35.01
N LEU A 3 -14.44 -8.36 -34.30
CA LEU A 3 -15.12 -7.60 -33.25
C LEU A 3 -14.14 -7.12 -32.15
N LYS A 4 -13.02 -7.81 -31.99
CA LYS A 4 -11.97 -7.44 -31.03
C LYS A 4 -11.31 -6.07 -31.26
N ASN A 5 -11.38 -5.54 -32.47
CA ASN A 5 -10.71 -4.29 -32.87
C ASN A 5 -11.66 -3.09 -32.97
N ILE A 6 -12.91 -3.24 -32.53
CA ILE A 6 -13.92 -2.18 -32.63
C ILE A 6 -13.84 -1.22 -31.44
N VAL A 7 -13.40 -1.69 -30.26
CA VAL A 7 -13.35 -0.90 -29.03
C VAL A 7 -11.98 -0.28 -28.86
N SER A 8 -11.90 1.04 -28.97
CA SER A 8 -10.72 1.82 -28.54
C SER A 8 -10.91 2.24 -27.09
N LEU A 9 -9.94 1.91 -26.24
CA LEU A 9 -9.96 2.29 -24.83
C LEU A 9 -9.24 3.63 -24.64
N PRO A 10 -9.74 4.52 -23.79
CA PRO A 10 -9.03 5.73 -23.42
C PRO A 10 -7.74 5.37 -22.65
N GLU A 11 -6.74 6.25 -22.79
CA GLU A 11 -5.49 6.14 -22.07
C GLU A 11 -5.36 7.31 -21.08
N TYR A 12 -4.80 7.04 -19.92
CA TYR A 12 -4.60 8.00 -18.86
C TYR A 12 -3.13 8.03 -18.43
N LYS A 13 -2.70 9.20 -17.97
CA LYS A 13 -1.36 9.41 -17.42
C LYS A 13 -1.47 9.83 -15.96
N SER A 14 -0.66 9.24 -15.11
CA SER A 14 -0.60 9.58 -13.69
C SER A 14 0.84 9.62 -13.21
N THR A 15 1.11 10.48 -12.24
CA THR A 15 2.35 10.49 -11.48
C THR A 15 2.08 9.87 -10.11
N LEU A 16 2.73 8.75 -9.83
CA LEU A 16 2.63 8.07 -8.55
C LEU A 16 3.35 8.83 -7.43
N PRO A 17 3.05 8.55 -6.16
CA PRO A 17 3.67 9.22 -5.02
C PRO A 17 5.21 9.15 -5.00
N SER A 18 5.83 8.07 -5.47
CA SER A 18 7.28 7.96 -5.62
C SER A 18 7.88 8.89 -6.68
N GLY A 19 7.03 9.48 -7.54
CA GLY A 19 7.43 10.29 -8.68
C GLY A 19 7.47 9.51 -10.00
N LEU A 20 7.20 8.20 -9.99
CA LEU A 20 7.10 7.40 -11.21
C LEU A 20 5.89 7.86 -12.03
N VAL A 21 6.12 8.11 -13.32
CA VAL A 21 5.05 8.45 -14.26
C VAL A 21 4.61 7.18 -14.98
N VAL A 22 3.31 6.92 -14.96
CA VAL A 22 2.71 5.76 -15.61
C VAL A 22 1.65 6.18 -16.62
N ARG A 23 1.53 5.42 -17.72
CA ARG A 23 0.43 5.50 -18.67
C ARG A 23 -0.33 4.19 -18.63
N TYR A 24 -1.65 4.26 -18.54
CA TYR A 24 -2.50 3.09 -18.32
C TYR A 24 -3.85 3.25 -19.01
N ARG A 25 -4.52 2.13 -19.25
CA ARG A 25 -5.91 2.06 -19.69
C ARG A 25 -6.82 1.58 -18.56
N PRO A 26 -8.11 1.91 -18.59
CA PRO A 26 -9.06 1.28 -17.68
C PRO A 26 -9.04 -0.25 -17.83
N PHE A 27 -9.36 -0.96 -16.78
CA PHE A 27 -9.66 -2.38 -16.91
C PHE A 27 -11.04 -2.59 -17.54
N VAL A 28 -11.22 -3.70 -18.23
CA VAL A 28 -12.45 -4.07 -18.91
C VAL A 28 -13.08 -5.29 -18.22
N VAL A 29 -14.25 -5.73 -18.70
CA VAL A 29 -15.03 -6.85 -18.13
C VAL A 29 -14.18 -8.10 -17.85
N LYS A 30 -13.17 -8.35 -18.67
CA LYS A 30 -12.26 -9.50 -18.49
C LYS A 30 -11.45 -9.38 -17.18
N GLU A 31 -10.89 -8.21 -16.90
CA GLU A 31 -10.14 -7.94 -15.67
C GLU A 31 -11.09 -7.83 -14.47
N GLU A 32 -12.27 -7.22 -14.64
CA GLU A 32 -13.29 -7.14 -13.58
C GLU A 32 -13.74 -8.51 -13.10
N LYS A 33 -13.96 -9.46 -14.02
CA LYS A 33 -14.29 -10.85 -13.65
C LYS A 33 -13.21 -11.49 -12.77
N ILE A 34 -11.93 -11.25 -13.06
CA ILE A 34 -10.81 -11.76 -12.25
C ILE A 34 -10.90 -11.19 -10.84
N LEU A 35 -11.16 -9.89 -10.71
CA LEU A 35 -11.30 -9.23 -9.42
C LEU A 35 -12.50 -9.77 -8.63
N LEU A 36 -13.65 -9.97 -9.28
CA LEU A 36 -14.85 -10.54 -8.63
C LEU A 36 -14.62 -11.98 -8.14
N MET A 37 -13.96 -12.81 -8.93
CA MET A 37 -13.62 -14.18 -8.52
C MET A 37 -12.66 -14.21 -7.33
N ALA A 38 -11.67 -13.31 -7.33
CA ALA A 38 -10.74 -13.19 -6.20
C ALA A 38 -11.47 -12.76 -4.92
N LYS A 39 -12.42 -11.82 -5.02
CA LYS A 39 -13.27 -11.40 -3.90
C LYS A 39 -14.06 -12.59 -3.30
N GLU A 40 -14.66 -13.42 -4.14
CA GLU A 40 -15.45 -14.58 -3.69
C GLU A 40 -14.60 -15.60 -2.93
N SER A 41 -13.31 -15.74 -3.25
CA SER A 41 -12.41 -16.67 -2.58
C SER A 41 -12.16 -16.30 -1.12
N LYS A 42 -12.28 -15.02 -0.73
CA LYS A 42 -11.91 -14.46 0.59
C LYS A 42 -10.45 -14.71 0.99
N ASP A 43 -9.62 -15.08 0.04
CA ASP A 43 -8.21 -15.35 0.22
C ASP A 43 -7.43 -14.08 -0.16
N MET A 44 -6.79 -13.45 0.84
CA MET A 44 -6.08 -12.19 0.65
C MET A 44 -4.91 -12.32 -0.31
N GLU A 45 -4.21 -13.45 -0.31
CA GLU A 45 -3.09 -13.70 -1.22
C GLU A 45 -3.57 -13.75 -2.68
N GLN A 46 -4.70 -14.43 -2.92
CA GLN A 46 -5.31 -14.45 -4.25
C GLN A 46 -5.80 -13.06 -4.65
N ILE A 47 -6.40 -12.29 -3.75
CA ILE A 47 -6.87 -10.92 -4.01
C ILE A 47 -5.69 -10.05 -4.46
N TYR A 48 -4.59 -10.02 -3.72
CA TYR A 48 -3.41 -9.22 -4.07
C TYR A 48 -2.76 -9.69 -5.38
N SER A 49 -2.70 -11.00 -5.62
CA SER A 49 -2.19 -11.57 -6.88
C SER A 49 -3.05 -11.13 -8.07
N CYS A 50 -4.37 -11.14 -7.93
CA CYS A 50 -5.29 -10.69 -8.97
C CYS A 50 -5.17 -9.19 -9.23
N ILE A 51 -5.07 -8.37 -8.19
CA ILE A 51 -4.84 -6.92 -8.30
C ILE A 51 -3.56 -6.63 -9.07
N LYS A 52 -2.46 -7.29 -8.71
CA LYS A 52 -1.18 -7.20 -9.42
C LYS A 52 -1.34 -7.52 -10.91
N ASN A 53 -2.02 -8.62 -11.24
CA ASN A 53 -2.23 -9.03 -12.63
C ASN A 53 -3.10 -8.03 -13.40
N VAL A 54 -4.14 -7.49 -12.77
CA VAL A 54 -5.00 -6.45 -13.39
C VAL A 54 -4.19 -5.18 -13.64
N ILE A 55 -3.42 -4.71 -12.67
CA ILE A 55 -2.54 -3.55 -12.84
C ILE A 55 -1.59 -3.78 -14.01
N LYS A 56 -0.86 -4.91 -14.01
CA LYS A 56 0.10 -5.27 -15.06
C LYS A 56 -0.52 -5.27 -16.45
N ASN A 57 -1.75 -5.80 -16.59
CA ASN A 57 -2.46 -5.84 -17.86
C ASN A 57 -2.94 -4.46 -18.34
N CYS A 58 -3.11 -3.51 -17.41
CA CYS A 58 -3.61 -2.18 -17.71
C CYS A 58 -2.51 -1.15 -17.96
N ILE A 59 -1.28 -1.39 -17.47
CA ILE A 59 -0.15 -0.49 -17.73
C ILE A 59 0.28 -0.57 -19.18
N ILE A 60 0.50 0.60 -19.77
CA ILE A 60 1.00 0.79 -21.14
C ILE A 60 2.46 1.24 -21.07
N GLU A 61 2.79 2.17 -20.18
CA GLU A 61 4.14 2.68 -19.97
C GLU A 61 4.42 2.89 -18.46
N PRO A 62 5.63 2.57 -18.00
CA PRO A 62 6.71 1.91 -18.76
C PRO A 62 6.38 0.44 -19.08
N GLU A 63 6.82 -0.03 -20.26
CA GLU A 63 6.72 -1.45 -20.59
C GLU A 63 7.48 -2.30 -19.56
N ASN A 64 6.93 -3.46 -19.22
CA ASN A 64 7.53 -4.39 -18.25
C ASN A 64 7.75 -3.82 -16.84
N LEU A 65 6.88 -2.90 -16.40
CA LEU A 65 6.90 -2.41 -15.04
C LEU A 65 6.79 -3.57 -14.04
N ASP A 66 7.81 -3.70 -13.18
CA ASP A 66 7.83 -4.70 -12.12
C ASP A 66 7.03 -4.21 -10.91
N ILE A 67 5.76 -4.63 -10.83
CA ILE A 67 4.84 -4.23 -9.75
C ILE A 67 5.35 -4.68 -8.38
N ASP A 68 6.05 -5.83 -8.31
CA ASP A 68 6.56 -6.37 -7.05
C ASP A 68 7.60 -5.45 -6.40
N LYS A 69 8.32 -4.68 -7.21
CA LYS A 69 9.34 -3.72 -6.74
C LYS A 69 8.81 -2.33 -6.44
N LEU A 70 7.59 -2.03 -6.86
CA LEU A 70 7.00 -0.72 -6.53
C LEU A 70 6.77 -0.59 -5.03
N PRO A 71 6.96 0.61 -4.46
CA PRO A 71 6.48 0.90 -3.11
C PRO A 71 5.00 0.54 -2.98
N TYR A 72 4.62 -0.04 -1.85
CA TYR A 72 3.24 -0.50 -1.64
C TYR A 72 2.21 0.62 -1.85
N PHE A 73 2.49 1.82 -1.37
CA PHE A 73 1.62 2.98 -1.55
C PHE A 73 1.45 3.42 -3.02
N ASP A 74 2.43 3.17 -3.88
CA ASP A 74 2.31 3.41 -5.32
C ASP A 74 1.32 2.43 -5.96
N VAL A 75 1.37 1.17 -5.55
CA VAL A 75 0.43 0.14 -6.01
C VAL A 75 -0.99 0.48 -5.56
N GLN A 76 -1.15 0.93 -4.31
CA GLN A 76 -2.43 1.39 -3.78
C GLN A 76 -3.00 2.56 -4.61
N GLN A 77 -2.20 3.60 -4.86
CA GLN A 77 -2.62 4.76 -5.65
C GLN A 77 -2.98 4.37 -7.08
N LEU A 78 -2.16 3.53 -7.69
CA LEU A 78 -2.38 3.07 -9.07
C LEU A 78 -3.68 2.26 -9.19
N PHE A 79 -3.96 1.39 -8.24
CA PHE A 79 -5.21 0.64 -8.23
C PHE A 79 -6.43 1.56 -8.03
N ILE A 80 -6.36 2.55 -7.15
CA ILE A 80 -7.40 3.56 -6.97
C ILE A 80 -7.68 4.28 -8.30
N HIS A 81 -6.63 4.73 -8.99
CA HIS A 81 -6.78 5.42 -10.28
C HIS A 81 -7.41 4.51 -11.35
N LEU A 82 -6.96 3.26 -11.43
CA LEU A 82 -7.54 2.27 -12.34
C LEU A 82 -9.03 2.06 -12.06
N ARG A 83 -9.38 1.89 -10.78
CA ARG A 83 -10.77 1.70 -10.34
C ARG A 83 -11.64 2.90 -10.70
N CYS A 84 -11.18 4.13 -10.41
CA CYS A 84 -11.91 5.35 -10.76
C CYS A 84 -12.21 5.46 -12.25
N LYS A 85 -11.22 5.15 -13.10
CA LYS A 85 -11.38 5.27 -14.56
C LYS A 85 -12.09 4.08 -15.21
N SER A 86 -12.30 2.98 -14.47
CA SER A 86 -12.99 1.78 -14.99
C SER A 86 -14.44 1.67 -14.53
N MET A 87 -14.73 2.02 -13.29
CA MET A 87 -16.03 1.80 -12.65
C MET A 87 -16.66 3.07 -12.06
N GLY A 88 -15.95 4.21 -12.16
CA GLY A 88 -16.36 5.48 -11.56
C GLY A 88 -15.70 5.74 -10.21
N GLU A 89 -15.88 6.95 -9.75
CA GLU A 89 -15.15 7.54 -8.61
C GLU A 89 -15.82 7.28 -7.26
N SER A 90 -17.03 6.73 -7.29
CA SER A 90 -17.84 6.43 -6.10
C SER A 90 -17.91 4.94 -5.84
N VAL A 91 -17.89 4.56 -4.58
CA VAL A 91 -18.12 3.18 -4.15
C VAL A 91 -18.97 3.14 -2.88
N GLN A 92 -19.90 2.20 -2.82
CA GLN A 92 -20.65 1.94 -1.59
C GLN A 92 -19.76 1.15 -0.63
N ILE A 93 -19.66 1.60 0.60
CA ILE A 93 -18.95 0.89 1.69
C ILE A 93 -19.88 0.67 2.88
N ARG A 94 -19.55 -0.33 3.69
CA ARG A 94 -20.23 -0.58 4.94
C ARG A 94 -19.38 -0.08 6.11
N VAL A 95 -19.89 0.94 6.82
CA VAL A 95 -19.24 1.50 8.00
C VAL A 95 -19.91 0.98 9.25
N LYS A 96 -19.12 0.71 10.29
CA LYS A 96 -19.61 0.23 11.58
C LYS A 96 -19.47 1.34 12.62
N ASP A 97 -20.59 1.69 13.25
CA ASP A 97 -20.61 2.64 14.35
C ASP A 97 -19.84 2.09 15.56
N PRO A 98 -18.83 2.80 16.06
CA PRO A 98 -18.02 2.32 17.18
C PRO A 98 -18.78 2.21 18.51
N GLU A 99 -19.83 3.02 18.71
CA GLU A 99 -20.65 3.01 19.94
C GLU A 99 -21.77 1.96 19.87
N THR A 100 -22.60 1.99 18.81
CA THR A 100 -23.78 1.14 18.70
C THR A 100 -23.49 -0.22 18.09
N LYS A 101 -22.32 -0.40 17.46
CA LYS A 101 -21.91 -1.60 16.69
C LYS A 101 -22.79 -1.89 15.47
N GLN A 102 -23.74 -1.03 15.15
CA GLN A 102 -24.56 -1.14 13.95
C GLN A 102 -23.78 -0.83 12.69
N SER A 103 -24.12 -1.49 11.60
CA SER A 103 -23.50 -1.26 10.30
C SER A 103 -24.44 -0.48 9.40
N PHE A 104 -23.87 0.49 8.68
CA PHE A 104 -24.59 1.36 7.74
C PHE A 104 -23.87 1.35 6.39
N GLU A 105 -24.62 1.51 5.32
CA GLU A 105 -24.04 1.72 4.00
C GLU A 105 -23.86 3.22 3.76
N THR A 106 -22.72 3.58 3.17
CA THR A 106 -22.41 4.97 2.81
C THR A 106 -21.57 4.97 1.53
N GLU A 107 -21.59 6.10 0.87
CA GLU A 107 -20.82 6.32 -0.34
C GLU A 107 -19.43 6.88 -0.01
N LEU A 108 -18.40 6.27 -0.56
CA LEU A 108 -17.01 6.70 -0.48
C LEU A 108 -16.61 7.28 -1.83
N ASP A 109 -16.08 8.50 -1.82
CA ASP A 109 -15.51 9.16 -2.98
C ASP A 109 -14.01 8.85 -3.06
N LEU A 110 -13.62 8.03 -4.02
CA LEU A 110 -12.25 7.56 -4.19
C LEU A 110 -11.27 8.69 -4.56
N GLU A 111 -11.72 9.79 -5.16
CA GLU A 111 -10.87 10.93 -5.47
C GLU A 111 -10.43 11.70 -4.22
N LYS A 112 -11.15 11.55 -3.11
CA LYS A 112 -10.77 12.12 -1.82
C LYS A 112 -9.73 11.31 -1.07
N ILE A 113 -9.44 10.09 -1.50
CA ILE A 113 -8.37 9.29 -0.94
C ILE A 113 -7.02 9.88 -1.34
N LYS A 114 -6.16 10.11 -0.37
CA LYS A 114 -4.81 10.65 -0.58
C LYS A 114 -3.77 9.76 0.07
N ILE A 115 -2.60 9.73 -0.53
CA ILE A 115 -1.42 9.19 0.15
C ILE A 115 -0.73 10.34 0.87
N THR A 116 -0.61 10.22 2.18
CA THR A 116 0.01 11.24 3.05
C THR A 116 1.46 10.85 3.36
N ASN A 117 2.23 11.79 3.96
CA ASN A 117 3.60 11.58 4.42
C ASN A 117 4.59 11.20 3.31
N ILE A 118 4.36 11.64 2.06
CA ILE A 118 5.27 11.33 0.95
C ILE A 118 6.55 12.12 1.11
N THR A 119 7.68 11.43 1.26
CA THR A 119 9.02 12.02 1.19
C THR A 119 9.75 11.48 -0.03
N LYS A 120 10.27 12.38 -0.87
CA LYS A 120 10.96 12.01 -2.12
C LYS A 120 12.37 11.45 -1.93
N LYS A 121 12.91 11.50 -0.70
CA LYS A 121 14.26 11.02 -0.39
C LYS A 121 14.19 9.84 0.55
N LEU A 122 15.04 8.84 0.30
CA LEU A 122 15.31 7.79 1.28
C LEU A 122 15.73 8.45 2.60
N GLN A 123 15.10 8.01 3.68
CA GLN A 123 15.37 8.61 5.00
C GLN A 123 16.63 8.00 5.57
N LYS A 124 17.68 8.83 5.70
CA LYS A 124 18.89 8.46 6.44
C LYS A 124 18.79 9.00 7.86
N ILE A 125 18.74 8.08 8.82
CA ILE A 125 18.60 8.40 10.24
C ILE A 125 19.93 8.10 10.95
N LYS A 126 20.47 9.10 11.63
CA LYS A 126 21.64 8.92 12.49
C LYS A 126 21.20 8.31 13.83
N LEU A 127 21.56 7.07 14.06
CA LEU A 127 21.25 6.38 15.32
C LEU A 127 22.12 6.93 16.45
N ASN A 128 23.43 6.97 16.23
CA ASN A 128 24.42 7.52 17.15
C ASN A 128 25.61 8.11 16.38
N GLU A 129 26.73 8.42 17.06
CA GLU A 129 27.90 9.04 16.41
C GLU A 129 28.63 8.12 15.43
N ASN A 130 28.43 6.81 15.55
CA ASN A 130 29.15 5.80 14.77
C ASN A 130 28.27 5.14 13.70
N ILE A 131 26.94 5.19 13.84
CA ILE A 131 26.01 4.40 13.01
C ILE A 131 24.91 5.30 12.46
N ALA A 132 24.69 5.23 11.16
CA ALA A 132 23.50 5.77 10.52
C ALA A 132 22.86 4.68 9.64
N VAL A 133 21.54 4.71 9.55
CA VAL A 133 20.76 3.74 8.76
C VAL A 133 19.99 4.49 7.70
N GLU A 134 20.02 3.99 6.48
CA GLU A 134 19.19 4.43 5.37
C GLU A 134 18.04 3.45 5.24
N PHE A 135 16.82 3.99 5.25
CA PHE A 135 15.60 3.23 5.11
C PHE A 135 15.05 3.31 3.70
N ARG A 136 14.43 2.23 3.25
CA ARG A 136 13.56 2.18 2.07
C ARG A 136 12.12 1.91 2.48
N TYR A 137 11.19 2.29 1.63
CA TYR A 137 9.81 1.86 1.81
C TYR A 137 9.64 0.39 1.42
N PRO A 138 8.75 -0.36 2.09
CA PRO A 138 8.44 -1.72 1.70
C PRO A 138 7.84 -1.74 0.30
N SER A 139 8.30 -2.67 -0.51
CA SER A 139 7.74 -2.94 -1.83
C SER A 139 6.42 -3.71 -1.72
N PHE A 140 5.71 -3.85 -2.82
CA PHE A 140 4.50 -4.68 -2.87
C PHE A 140 4.79 -6.13 -2.47
N SER A 141 5.89 -6.71 -2.96
CA SER A 141 6.29 -8.07 -2.58
C SER A 141 6.68 -8.20 -1.11
N ASP A 142 7.28 -7.16 -0.52
CA ASP A 142 7.60 -7.14 0.90
C ASP A 142 6.32 -7.13 1.75
N PHE A 143 5.34 -6.30 1.35
CA PHE A 143 4.04 -6.24 2.02
C PHE A 143 3.34 -7.62 2.01
N LEU A 144 3.34 -8.32 0.89
CA LEU A 144 2.74 -9.66 0.80
C LEU A 144 3.39 -10.66 1.76
N LYS A 145 4.72 -10.63 1.90
CA LYS A 145 5.44 -11.50 2.84
C LYS A 145 5.07 -11.22 4.30
N ILE A 146 4.79 -9.96 4.63
CA ILE A 146 4.40 -9.55 5.99
C ILE A 146 2.96 -9.97 6.26
N SER A 147 2.02 -9.65 5.36
CA SER A 147 0.60 -9.94 5.53
C SER A 147 0.30 -11.42 5.67
N ASN A 148 1.10 -12.29 5.05
CA ASN A 148 0.92 -13.75 5.14
C ASN A 148 1.46 -14.37 6.43
N LYS A 149 2.25 -13.63 7.21
CA LYS A 149 2.91 -14.19 8.41
C LYS A 149 2.24 -13.84 9.73
N THR A 150 1.32 -12.89 9.76
CA THR A 150 0.86 -12.35 11.04
C THR A 150 -0.63 -12.04 11.05
N ASP A 151 -1.36 -12.77 11.89
CA ASP A 151 -2.72 -12.39 12.33
C ASP A 151 -2.68 -11.36 13.48
N ASP A 152 -1.50 -11.04 14.01
CA ASP A 152 -1.32 -10.15 15.17
C ASP A 152 -0.30 -9.03 14.86
N VAL A 153 -0.70 -7.79 15.18
CA VAL A 153 0.14 -6.58 15.05
C VAL A 153 1.03 -6.45 16.30
N GLY A 154 1.82 -7.48 16.57
CA GLY A 154 2.73 -7.52 17.70
C GLY A 154 4.11 -6.91 17.42
N LEU A 155 4.97 -6.92 18.46
CA LEU A 155 6.36 -6.43 18.38
C LEU A 155 7.16 -7.18 17.31
N GLU A 156 6.93 -8.47 17.14
CA GLU A 156 7.62 -9.30 16.12
C GLU A 156 7.31 -8.87 14.70
N THR A 157 6.05 -8.51 14.43
CA THR A 157 5.64 -7.95 13.14
C THR A 157 6.35 -6.63 12.88
N LEU A 158 6.38 -5.74 13.88
CA LEU A 158 7.07 -4.46 13.77
C LEU A 158 8.56 -4.64 13.49
N LEU A 159 9.22 -5.56 14.18
CA LEU A 159 10.63 -5.89 13.96
C LEU A 159 10.87 -6.48 12.56
N SER A 160 10.00 -7.37 12.10
CA SER A 160 10.09 -7.96 10.76
C SER A 160 9.97 -6.89 9.67
N VAL A 161 8.98 -5.99 9.79
CA VAL A 161 8.83 -4.84 8.87
C VAL A 161 10.05 -3.92 8.94
N ALA A 162 10.57 -3.68 10.15
CA ALA A 162 11.76 -2.87 10.36
C ALA A 162 12.96 -3.45 9.60
N GLY A 163 13.21 -4.75 9.72
CA GLY A 163 14.28 -5.43 8.99
C GLY A 163 14.18 -5.28 7.47
N ILE A 164 12.97 -5.42 6.93
CA ILE A 164 12.71 -5.27 5.49
C ILE A 164 12.99 -3.84 5.01
N CYS A 165 12.75 -2.84 5.85
CA CYS A 165 12.91 -1.44 5.48
C CYS A 165 14.37 -0.94 5.58
N VAL A 166 15.29 -1.68 6.20
CA VAL A 166 16.72 -1.31 6.24
C VAL A 166 17.32 -1.50 4.86
N ASN A 167 17.77 -0.39 4.26
CA ASN A 167 18.45 -0.41 2.96
C ASN A 167 19.96 -0.51 3.12
N LYS A 168 20.54 0.40 3.89
CA LYS A 168 21.98 0.43 4.15
C LYS A 168 22.28 0.80 5.59
N VAL A 169 23.34 0.24 6.13
CA VAL A 169 23.95 0.65 7.40
C VAL A 169 25.30 1.30 7.12
N PHE A 170 25.50 2.50 7.65
CA PHE A 170 26.75 3.25 7.53
C PHE A 170 27.44 3.21 8.88
N THR A 171 28.66 2.74 8.89
CA THR A 171 29.57 2.82 10.03
C THR A 171 30.67 3.85 9.73
N LYS A 172 31.64 4.02 10.63
CA LYS A 172 32.82 4.86 10.36
C LYS A 172 33.77 4.23 9.32
N GLU A 173 33.74 2.91 9.20
CA GLU A 173 34.69 2.14 8.43
C GLU A 173 34.12 1.76 7.05
N GLU A 174 32.84 1.43 6.99
CA GLU A 174 32.21 0.87 5.79
C GLU A 174 30.72 1.23 5.65
N THR A 175 30.21 0.95 4.45
CA THR A 175 28.78 0.98 4.14
C THR A 175 28.31 -0.42 3.79
N ILE A 176 27.41 -0.96 4.57
CA ILE A 176 26.85 -2.31 4.42
C ILE A 176 25.52 -2.21 3.66
N ASN A 177 25.42 -2.96 2.55
CA ASN A 177 24.18 -3.05 1.79
C ASN A 177 23.30 -4.17 2.37
N CYS A 178 22.23 -3.80 3.06
CA CYS A 178 21.38 -4.76 3.76
C CYS A 178 20.40 -5.50 2.84
N THR A 179 20.22 -5.04 1.61
CA THR A 179 19.33 -5.76 0.66
C THR A 179 19.90 -7.09 0.20
N GLU A 180 21.19 -7.33 0.43
CA GLU A 180 21.92 -8.56 0.05
C GLU A 180 22.14 -9.50 1.24
N LEU A 181 21.82 -9.04 2.46
CA LEU A 181 21.99 -9.82 3.68
C LEU A 181 20.76 -10.69 3.98
N PRO A 182 20.96 -11.82 4.70
CA PRO A 182 19.86 -12.58 5.27
C PRO A 182 19.01 -11.71 6.20
N HIS A 183 17.70 -11.90 6.17
CA HIS A 183 16.79 -11.12 7.01
C HIS A 183 17.07 -11.30 8.50
N GLU A 184 17.47 -12.48 8.92
CA GLU A 184 17.83 -12.84 10.28
C GLU A 184 19.00 -11.99 10.80
N GLU A 185 20.00 -11.74 9.97
CA GLU A 185 21.15 -10.90 10.35
C GLU A 185 20.75 -9.45 10.60
N ILE A 186 19.82 -8.94 9.80
CA ILE A 186 19.28 -7.59 9.99
C ILE A 186 18.45 -7.52 11.28
N LEU A 187 17.68 -8.55 11.58
CA LEU A 187 16.91 -8.63 12.83
C LEU A 187 17.83 -8.71 14.04
N GLU A 188 18.92 -9.48 13.98
CA GLU A 188 19.92 -9.53 15.03
C GLU A 188 20.53 -8.14 15.27
N PHE A 189 20.92 -7.44 14.20
CA PHE A 189 21.40 -6.05 14.32
C PHE A 189 20.37 -5.16 15.03
N ILE A 190 19.10 -5.20 14.62
CA ILE A 190 18.04 -4.39 15.25
C ILE A 190 17.88 -4.74 16.73
N ASN A 191 17.94 -6.03 17.09
CA ASN A 191 17.81 -6.51 18.47
C ASN A 191 18.99 -6.09 19.36
N THR A 192 20.15 -5.77 18.79
CA THR A 192 21.30 -5.24 19.54
C THR A 192 21.23 -3.74 19.81
N LEU A 193 20.28 -3.03 19.17
CA LEU A 193 20.15 -1.59 19.34
C LEU A 193 19.63 -1.24 20.75
N PRO A 194 20.25 -0.25 21.41
CA PRO A 194 19.67 0.33 22.61
C PRO A 194 18.27 0.91 22.34
N LYS A 195 17.43 0.92 23.35
CA LYS A 195 16.03 1.38 23.24
C LYS A 195 15.89 2.75 22.56
N LYS A 196 16.76 3.69 22.90
CA LYS A 196 16.74 5.06 22.35
C LYS A 196 17.01 5.10 20.86
N GLU A 197 17.90 4.27 20.36
CA GLU A 197 18.19 4.10 18.94
C GLU A 197 17.03 3.41 18.22
N PHE A 198 16.43 2.40 18.84
CA PHE A 198 15.23 1.72 18.30
C PHE A 198 14.03 2.65 18.22
N GLU A 199 13.85 3.59 19.14
CA GLU A 199 12.78 4.60 19.06
C GLU A 199 12.88 5.45 17.77
N LYS A 200 14.10 5.72 17.29
CA LYS A 200 14.31 6.43 16.01
C LYS A 200 13.87 5.59 14.80
N PHE A 201 14.05 4.27 14.86
CA PHE A 201 13.44 3.36 13.87
C PHE A 201 11.91 3.51 13.85
N CYS A 202 11.29 3.53 15.02
CA CYS A 202 9.83 3.69 15.13
C CYS A 202 9.33 5.01 14.54
N GLU A 203 10.11 6.09 14.61
CA GLU A 203 9.76 7.37 13.99
C GLU A 203 9.67 7.27 12.46
N PHE A 204 10.56 6.49 11.83
CA PHE A 204 10.48 6.22 10.39
C PHE A 204 9.13 5.59 10.02
N PHE A 205 8.70 4.55 10.74
CA PHE A 205 7.43 3.86 10.45
C PHE A 205 6.22 4.76 10.64
N LYS A 206 6.22 5.63 11.66
CA LYS A 206 5.17 6.63 11.87
C LYS A 206 5.06 7.62 10.72
N SER A 207 6.18 7.89 10.05
CA SER A 207 6.28 8.83 8.93
C SER A 207 6.06 8.20 7.55
N MET A 208 5.83 6.87 7.48
CA MET A 208 5.63 6.19 6.20
C MET A 208 4.38 6.69 5.47
N PRO A 209 4.42 6.73 4.13
CA PRO A 209 3.25 7.04 3.33
C PRO A 209 2.12 6.05 3.62
N LYS A 210 0.91 6.57 3.78
CA LYS A 210 -0.28 5.78 4.04
C LYS A 210 -1.51 6.38 3.38
N ILE A 211 -2.46 5.53 3.06
CA ILE A 211 -3.80 5.95 2.65
C ILE A 211 -4.41 6.79 3.76
N SER A 212 -5.00 7.90 3.39
CA SER A 212 -5.77 8.78 4.26
C SER A 212 -7.07 9.17 3.57
N TYR A 213 -8.17 8.91 4.24
CA TYR A 213 -9.49 9.35 3.85
C TYR A 213 -10.12 10.08 5.02
N ASN A 214 -10.36 11.38 4.84
CA ASN A 214 -10.95 12.24 5.88
C ASN A 214 -12.42 12.48 5.55
N SER A 215 -13.26 11.67 6.13
CA SER A 215 -14.72 11.83 6.07
C SER A 215 -15.36 11.42 7.38
N SER A 216 -16.63 11.77 7.56
CA SER A 216 -17.42 11.33 8.71
C SER A 216 -18.79 10.86 8.24
N PHE A 217 -19.27 9.81 8.88
CA PHE A 217 -20.64 9.33 8.71
C PHE A 217 -21.50 9.78 9.90
N LYS A 218 -22.67 10.29 9.61
CA LYS A 218 -23.65 10.64 10.65
C LYS A 218 -24.65 9.49 10.81
N ASN A 219 -24.63 8.87 11.97
CA ASN A 219 -25.57 7.80 12.30
C ASN A 219 -27.01 8.31 12.22
N PRO A 220 -27.87 7.76 11.36
CA PRO A 220 -29.24 8.23 11.18
C PRO A 220 -30.14 7.98 12.39
N VAL A 221 -29.77 7.06 13.27
CA VAL A 221 -30.56 6.72 14.47
C VAL A 221 -30.20 7.61 15.65
N THR A 222 -28.89 7.78 15.90
CA THR A 222 -28.41 8.53 17.08
C THR A 222 -28.11 10.01 16.78
N GLY A 223 -27.98 10.39 15.49
CA GLY A 223 -27.57 11.71 15.06
C GLY A 223 -26.10 12.04 15.30
N LYS A 224 -25.32 11.15 15.94
CA LYS A 224 -23.90 11.33 16.19
C LYS A 224 -23.07 11.05 14.94
N ALA A 225 -21.99 11.81 14.75
CA ALA A 225 -21.03 11.58 13.68
C ALA A 225 -19.82 10.81 14.19
N PHE A 226 -19.28 9.90 13.36
CA PHE A 226 -18.02 9.21 13.62
C PHE A 226 -17.15 9.19 12.36
N PRO A 227 -15.81 9.12 12.52
CA PRO A 227 -14.91 9.11 11.38
C PRO A 227 -15.08 7.82 10.55
N VAL A 228 -14.98 7.99 9.23
CA VAL A 228 -14.86 6.86 8.29
C VAL A 228 -13.37 6.72 7.96
N GLU A 229 -12.79 5.62 8.37
CA GLU A 229 -11.39 5.32 8.13
C GLU A 229 -11.26 4.33 6.97
N VAL A 230 -10.32 4.62 6.08
CA VAL A 230 -9.87 3.72 5.02
C VAL A 230 -8.39 3.49 5.25
N THR A 231 -8.01 2.25 5.51
CA THR A 231 -6.64 1.86 5.86
C THR A 231 -5.92 1.17 4.73
N ASP A 232 -6.69 0.53 3.83
CA ASP A 232 -6.17 -0.17 2.68
C ASP A 232 -7.13 -0.06 1.48
N PHE A 233 -6.63 -0.26 0.27
CA PHE A 233 -7.48 -0.26 -0.92
C PHE A 233 -8.42 -1.48 -0.97
N THR A 234 -8.13 -2.53 -0.24
CA THR A 234 -9.03 -3.69 -0.10
C THR A 234 -10.32 -3.35 0.64
N ASP A 235 -10.33 -2.28 1.46
CA ASP A 235 -11.53 -1.82 2.16
C ASP A 235 -12.67 -1.43 1.20
N PHE A 236 -12.33 -1.00 -0.02
CA PHE A 236 -13.29 -0.65 -1.07
C PHE A 236 -13.20 -1.51 -2.32
N PHE A 237 -12.30 -2.50 -2.32
CA PHE A 237 -12.25 -3.52 -3.37
C PHE A 237 -13.43 -4.50 -3.26
N ILE A 238 -13.94 -4.64 -2.03
CA ILE A 238 -14.80 -5.76 -1.62
C ILE A 238 -16.31 -5.48 -1.85
N LEU A 239 -16.70 -4.46 -2.60
CA LEU A 239 -18.13 -4.19 -2.84
C LEU A 239 -18.52 -4.28 -4.30
#